data_82bc918015181e568512a235eba15e10
#
_entry.id   82bc918015181e568512a235eba15e10
#
_cell.length_a   1.000
_cell.length_b   1.000
_cell.length_c   1.000
_cell.angle_alpha   90.00
_cell.angle_beta   90.00
_cell.angle_gamma   90.00
#
_symmetry.space_group_name_H-M   'P 1'
#
loop_
_entity.id
_entity.type
_entity.pdbx_description
1 polymer ?
#
loop_
_entity_poly.entity_id
_entity_poly.type
_entity_poly.pdbx_seq_one_letter_code
_entity_poly.pdbx_strand_id
1 'polypeptide(L)'
;MKTLRINLPPKLLACFALAFAAVVAPAQAAINVLTCEPEWAALTQELAGDKASVSSATNALQDPHRVEARPGLIARTRNADLLVCTGLDLEAGWLPLLVQQSGNGKIARGQPGYFEAGSFVPRLDVPTKLDRAEGDVHAFGNPHVHLNPHNIALISAQLAKRLAAIDPANAAFYAARQADFATRWTAAMRKWETQAAPLRGVALVEHHRNMEYLLSWLGMRQVGTLEPKPGVEPSAAQLGQLLAQLQQQPARLVLRAAYQDERASSWLSQRARIPAVVIPYTVGADNESRDLFALFDTTVQRLTQAVK
;
A
#
# COMPACT_ATOMS: atom_id res chain seq x y z
N MET A 1 -40.11 62.30 40.28
CA MET A 1 -39.46 61.25 39.51
C MET A 1 -40.30 60.98 38.26
N LYS A 2 -39.82 61.44 37.06
CA LYS A 2 -40.51 61.22 35.76
C LYS A 2 -39.87 60.00 35.08
N THR A 3 -40.63 58.93 34.94
CA THR A 3 -40.24 57.74 34.22
C THR A 3 -40.36 57.96 32.71
N LEU A 4 -39.26 57.95 31.99
CA LEU A 4 -39.18 58.07 30.56
C LEU A 4 -39.53 56.69 29.96
N ARG A 5 -40.68 56.57 29.31
CA ARG A 5 -41.05 55.37 28.54
C ARG A 5 -40.55 55.55 27.10
N ILE A 6 -39.58 54.77 26.71
CA ILE A 6 -39.09 54.72 25.32
C ILE A 6 -39.99 53.72 24.56
N ASN A 7 -40.84 54.24 23.66
CA ASN A 7 -41.67 53.44 22.75
C ASN A 7 -40.87 53.15 21.49
N LEU A 8 -40.33 51.96 21.36
CA LEU A 8 -39.70 51.50 20.13
C LEU A 8 -40.79 50.95 19.20
N PRO A 9 -40.80 51.28 17.89
CA PRO A 9 -41.79 50.79 16.95
C PRO A 9 -41.61 49.32 16.65
N PRO A 10 -42.69 48.51 16.51
CA PRO A 10 -42.65 47.04 16.36
C PRO A 10 -41.99 46.54 15.07
N LYS A 11 -41.62 47.42 14.15
CA LYS A 11 -40.97 47.07 12.89
C LYS A 11 -39.45 46.83 13.01
N LEU A 12 -38.80 47.23 14.11
CA LEU A 12 -37.36 47.00 14.36
C LEU A 12 -37.05 45.64 14.99
N LEU A 13 -38.04 44.98 15.61
CA LEU A 13 -37.85 43.66 16.19
C LEU A 13 -37.87 42.52 15.15
N ALA A 14 -38.49 42.74 13.95
CA ALA A 14 -38.60 41.73 12.92
C ALA A 14 -37.31 41.54 12.09
N CYS A 15 -36.42 42.53 12.05
CA CYS A 15 -35.15 42.44 11.26
C CYS A 15 -34.01 41.73 11.99
N PHE A 16 -34.09 41.55 13.32
CA PHE A 16 -33.03 40.89 14.08
C PHE A 16 -33.21 39.37 14.25
N ALA A 17 -34.39 38.84 13.90
CA ALA A 17 -34.68 37.41 14.01
C ALA A 17 -34.31 36.57 12.76
N LEU A 18 -33.96 37.23 11.63
CA LEU A 18 -33.61 36.53 10.38
C LEU A 18 -32.10 36.29 10.14
N ALA A 19 -31.23 36.72 11.03
CA ALA A 19 -29.78 36.68 10.81
C ALA A 19 -29.06 35.47 11.44
N PHE A 20 -29.79 34.51 12.04
CA PHE A 20 -29.15 33.32 12.69
C PHE A 20 -29.79 31.99 12.29
N ALA A 21 -30.17 31.85 11.02
CA ALA A 21 -30.27 30.52 10.46
C ALA A 21 -28.82 30.10 10.07
N ALA A 22 -27.99 29.79 11.06
CA ALA A 22 -26.77 29.02 10.84
C ALA A 22 -27.23 27.74 10.15
N VAL A 23 -26.91 27.61 8.85
CA VAL A 23 -27.07 26.37 8.11
C VAL A 23 -26.11 25.38 8.79
N VAL A 24 -26.62 24.66 9.77
CA VAL A 24 -25.94 23.46 10.31
C VAL A 24 -26.00 22.47 9.16
N ALA A 25 -24.96 22.50 8.31
CA ALA A 25 -24.76 21.42 7.36
C ALA A 25 -24.73 20.11 8.17
N PRO A 26 -25.53 19.09 7.82
CA PRO A 26 -25.48 17.83 8.51
C PRO A 26 -24.02 17.34 8.47
N ALA A 27 -23.44 17.03 9.62
CA ALA A 27 -22.15 16.39 9.69
C ALA A 27 -22.30 15.04 8.98
N GLN A 28 -21.78 14.94 7.76
CA GLN A 28 -21.81 13.69 7.03
C GLN A 28 -20.87 12.72 7.74
N ALA A 29 -21.37 11.53 8.06
CA ALA A 29 -20.55 10.49 8.69
C ALA A 29 -19.40 10.11 7.75
N ALA A 30 -18.21 9.95 8.31
CA ALA A 30 -17.06 9.47 7.55
C ALA A 30 -17.36 8.09 6.95
N ILE A 31 -16.93 7.86 5.69
CA ILE A 31 -17.08 6.55 5.05
C ILE A 31 -16.12 5.54 5.69
N ASN A 32 -16.54 4.28 5.79
CA ASN A 32 -15.70 3.20 6.29
C ASN A 32 -14.90 2.57 5.15
N VAL A 33 -13.58 2.68 5.21
CA VAL A 33 -12.69 2.07 4.22
C VAL A 33 -11.91 0.94 4.88
N LEU A 34 -12.07 -0.27 4.34
CA LEU A 34 -11.20 -1.40 4.65
C LEU A 34 -10.19 -1.54 3.54
N THR A 35 -8.91 -1.61 3.88
CA THR A 35 -7.86 -1.93 2.91
C THR A 35 -7.31 -3.33 3.16
N CYS A 36 -6.80 -4.00 2.14
CA CYS A 36 -6.17 -5.29 2.30
C CYS A 36 -4.80 -5.14 2.97
N GLU A 37 -3.97 -4.21 2.51
CA GLU A 37 -2.61 -4.00 2.98
C GLU A 37 -2.41 -2.58 3.56
N PRO A 38 -1.39 -2.39 4.42
CA PRO A 38 -1.10 -1.12 5.11
C PRO A 38 -0.74 0.05 4.17
N GLU A 39 -0.09 -0.20 3.05
CA GLU A 39 0.23 0.84 2.06
C GLU A 39 -1.02 1.49 1.48
N TRP A 40 -2.07 0.71 1.25
CA TRP A 40 -3.35 1.25 0.77
C TRP A 40 -4.11 1.98 1.88
N ALA A 41 -3.93 1.56 3.14
CA ALA A 41 -4.47 2.31 4.27
C ALA A 41 -3.80 3.68 4.37
N ALA A 42 -2.48 3.74 4.26
CA ALA A 42 -1.73 4.98 4.28
C ALA A 42 -2.10 5.91 3.12
N LEU A 43 -2.21 5.36 1.89
CA LEU A 43 -2.65 6.14 0.72
C LEU A 43 -4.07 6.65 0.87
N THR A 44 -5.00 5.79 1.34
CA THR A 44 -6.40 6.19 1.57
C THR A 44 -6.50 7.28 2.62
N GLN A 45 -5.78 7.15 3.74
CA GLN A 45 -5.74 8.16 4.80
C GLN A 45 -5.17 9.49 4.31
N GLU A 46 -4.13 9.45 3.48
CA GLU A 46 -3.53 10.63 2.84
C GLU A 46 -4.56 11.38 1.98
N LEU A 47 -5.34 10.65 1.18
CA LEU A 47 -6.32 11.23 0.25
C LEU A 47 -7.64 11.61 0.92
N ALA A 48 -8.08 10.85 1.92
CA ALA A 48 -9.40 11.01 2.52
C ALA A 48 -9.38 11.84 3.83
N GLY A 49 -8.23 11.94 4.52
CA GLY A 49 -8.13 12.69 5.77
C GLY A 49 -9.19 12.24 6.79
N ASP A 50 -9.95 13.19 7.31
CA ASP A 50 -11.03 12.99 8.30
C ASP A 50 -12.37 12.54 7.66
N LYS A 51 -12.45 12.44 6.33
CA LYS A 51 -13.67 12.03 5.61
C LYS A 51 -13.81 10.50 5.54
N ALA A 52 -12.79 9.74 5.93
CA ALA A 52 -12.84 8.28 5.99
C ALA A 52 -12.30 7.74 7.31
N SER A 53 -12.95 6.68 7.81
CA SER A 53 -12.41 5.81 8.86
C SER A 53 -11.71 4.65 8.16
N VAL A 54 -10.37 4.63 8.19
CA VAL A 54 -9.55 3.68 7.44
C VAL A 54 -8.99 2.60 8.36
N SER A 55 -9.06 1.35 7.92
CA SER A 55 -8.43 0.22 8.60
C SER A 55 -7.83 -0.76 7.61
N SER A 56 -6.76 -1.46 7.98
CA SER A 56 -6.14 -2.52 7.16
C SER A 56 -6.53 -3.91 7.64
N ALA A 57 -6.68 -4.86 6.71
CA ALA A 57 -6.92 -6.26 7.00
C ALA A 57 -5.64 -6.95 7.53
N THR A 58 -4.50 -6.58 6.97
CA THR A 58 -3.17 -7.08 7.36
C THR A 58 -2.40 -6.03 8.18
N ASN A 59 -1.31 -6.45 8.76
CA ASN A 59 -0.28 -5.58 9.33
C ASN A 59 1.05 -5.78 8.58
N ALA A 60 2.00 -4.90 8.82
CA ALA A 60 3.24 -4.84 8.06
C ALA A 60 4.21 -6.04 8.28
N LEU A 61 4.01 -6.82 9.33
CA LEU A 61 4.80 -8.02 9.64
C LEU A 61 4.07 -9.31 9.33
N GLN A 62 3.02 -9.23 8.49
CA GLN A 62 2.20 -10.35 8.07
C GLN A 62 2.33 -10.57 6.56
N ASP A 63 2.41 -11.83 6.16
CA ASP A 63 2.37 -12.22 4.75
C ASP A 63 0.98 -11.90 4.16
N PRO A 64 0.87 -11.03 3.15
CA PRO A 64 -0.40 -10.65 2.56
C PRO A 64 -1.11 -11.78 1.78
N HIS A 65 -0.40 -12.84 1.40
CA HIS A 65 -0.99 -14.00 0.73
C HIS A 65 -1.84 -14.86 1.68
N ARG A 66 -1.61 -14.75 3.02
CA ARG A 66 -2.17 -15.65 4.02
C ARG A 66 -2.79 -14.88 5.18
N VAL A 67 -4.10 -14.68 5.10
CA VAL A 67 -4.89 -13.98 6.13
C VAL A 67 -6.04 -14.86 6.61
N GLU A 68 -6.24 -14.90 7.93
CA GLU A 68 -7.38 -15.57 8.53
C GLU A 68 -8.59 -14.65 8.62
N ALA A 69 -9.75 -15.13 8.20
CA ALA A 69 -11.03 -14.43 8.30
C ALA A 69 -11.55 -14.45 9.76
N ARG A 70 -10.90 -13.70 10.66
CA ARG A 70 -11.29 -13.60 12.07
C ARG A 70 -12.59 -12.80 12.24
N PRO A 71 -13.39 -13.03 13.29
CA PRO A 71 -14.68 -12.35 13.50
C PRO A 71 -14.60 -10.82 13.42
N GLY A 72 -13.56 -10.22 14.01
CA GLY A 72 -13.35 -8.77 13.97
C GLY A 72 -13.07 -8.25 12.55
N LEU A 73 -12.38 -9.01 11.70
CA LEU A 73 -12.14 -8.66 10.32
C LEU A 73 -13.43 -8.79 9.48
N ILE A 74 -14.21 -9.87 9.70
CA ILE A 74 -15.52 -10.04 9.07
C ILE A 74 -16.46 -8.88 9.41
N ALA A 75 -16.48 -8.43 10.68
CA ALA A 75 -17.30 -7.30 11.11
C ALA A 75 -16.90 -5.98 10.43
N ARG A 76 -15.59 -5.71 10.30
CA ARG A 76 -15.08 -4.53 9.56
C ARG A 76 -15.47 -4.60 8.08
N THR A 77 -15.30 -5.77 7.46
CA THR A 77 -15.66 -6.02 6.06
C THR A 77 -17.16 -5.79 5.80
N ARG A 78 -18.02 -6.23 6.74
CA ARG A 78 -19.48 -6.01 6.67
C ARG A 78 -19.86 -4.54 6.64
N ASN A 79 -19.14 -3.70 7.38
CA ASN A 79 -19.43 -2.28 7.53
C ASN A 79 -18.68 -1.40 6.55
N ALA A 80 -17.84 -1.95 5.67
CA ALA A 80 -17.06 -1.18 4.72
C ALA A 80 -17.96 -0.61 3.59
N ASP A 81 -17.76 0.65 3.27
CA ASP A 81 -18.32 1.33 2.10
C ASP A 81 -17.38 1.20 0.89
N LEU A 82 -16.08 1.09 1.15
CA LEU A 82 -15.04 0.87 0.16
C LEU A 82 -14.03 -0.18 0.66
N LEU A 83 -13.69 -1.11 -0.20
CA LEU A 83 -12.62 -2.09 -0.02
C LEU A 83 -11.51 -1.78 -1.03
N VAL A 84 -10.29 -1.55 -0.55
CA VAL A 84 -9.11 -1.23 -1.36
C VAL A 84 -8.08 -2.33 -1.21
N CYS A 85 -7.84 -3.09 -2.26
CA CYS A 85 -6.90 -4.22 -2.28
C CYS A 85 -5.91 -4.07 -3.43
N THR A 86 -4.81 -4.79 -3.35
CA THR A 86 -3.84 -4.87 -4.44
C THR A 86 -4.45 -5.55 -5.67
N GLY A 87 -5.13 -6.67 -5.49
CA GLY A 87 -5.62 -7.50 -6.58
C GLY A 87 -4.51 -8.32 -7.24
N LEU A 88 -4.65 -8.64 -8.53
CA LEU A 88 -3.69 -9.46 -9.29
C LEU A 88 -3.42 -10.82 -8.61
N ASP A 89 -4.43 -11.37 -7.95
CA ASP A 89 -4.40 -12.62 -7.16
C ASP A 89 -3.58 -12.59 -5.85
N LEU A 90 -3.13 -11.41 -5.35
CA LEU A 90 -2.42 -11.35 -4.07
C LEU A 90 -3.27 -11.92 -2.93
N GLU A 91 -4.53 -11.50 -2.87
CA GLU A 91 -5.47 -11.85 -1.80
C GLU A 91 -6.39 -13.04 -2.18
N ALA A 92 -6.08 -13.76 -3.26
CA ALA A 92 -6.95 -14.82 -3.81
C ALA A 92 -7.21 -15.95 -2.79
N GLY A 93 -6.26 -16.21 -1.88
CA GLY A 93 -6.37 -17.26 -0.87
C GLY A 93 -7.36 -16.97 0.26
N TRP A 94 -7.76 -15.71 0.48
CA TRP A 94 -8.56 -15.35 1.66
C TRP A 94 -9.68 -14.32 1.40
N LEU A 95 -9.48 -13.35 0.52
CA LEU A 95 -10.42 -12.25 0.31
C LEU A 95 -11.80 -12.69 -0.19
N PRO A 96 -11.93 -13.63 -1.14
CA PRO A 96 -13.24 -14.08 -1.61
C PRO A 96 -14.10 -14.64 -0.48
N LEU A 97 -13.50 -15.46 0.40
CA LEU A 97 -14.19 -16.04 1.56
C LEU A 97 -14.57 -14.96 2.58
N LEU A 98 -13.68 -14.00 2.83
CA LEU A 98 -13.95 -12.89 3.75
C LEU A 98 -15.12 -12.04 3.27
N VAL A 99 -15.15 -11.66 2.00
CA VAL A 99 -16.26 -10.88 1.40
C VAL A 99 -17.57 -11.67 1.47
N GLN A 100 -17.55 -12.96 1.15
CA GLN A 100 -18.71 -13.83 1.24
C GLN A 100 -19.26 -13.90 2.67
N GLN A 101 -18.40 -14.14 3.67
CA GLN A 101 -18.81 -14.23 5.07
C GLN A 101 -19.29 -12.90 5.66
N SER A 102 -18.83 -11.77 5.12
CA SER A 102 -19.30 -10.46 5.54
C SER A 102 -20.74 -10.17 5.13
N GLY A 103 -21.22 -10.79 4.04
CA GLY A 103 -22.53 -10.51 3.45
C GLY A 103 -22.66 -9.10 2.84
N ASN A 104 -21.54 -8.38 2.66
CA ASN A 104 -21.56 -7.01 2.16
C ASN A 104 -21.47 -6.99 0.62
N GLY A 105 -22.61 -6.92 -0.05
CA GLY A 105 -22.68 -6.86 -1.51
C GLY A 105 -22.08 -5.58 -2.12
N LYS A 106 -21.94 -4.47 -1.36
CA LYS A 106 -21.41 -3.20 -1.89
C LYS A 106 -19.97 -3.30 -2.34
N ILE A 107 -19.19 -4.15 -1.65
CA ILE A 107 -17.75 -4.33 -1.87
C ILE A 107 -17.42 -5.64 -2.61
N ALA A 108 -18.40 -6.30 -3.19
CA ALA A 108 -18.18 -7.46 -4.04
C ALA A 108 -17.40 -7.05 -5.30
N ARG A 109 -16.61 -7.98 -5.86
CA ARG A 109 -15.85 -7.73 -7.08
C ARG A 109 -16.76 -7.22 -8.21
N GLY A 110 -16.35 -6.15 -8.88
CA GLY A 110 -17.13 -5.48 -9.93
C GLY A 110 -18.11 -4.41 -9.41
N GLN A 111 -18.29 -4.28 -8.10
CA GLN A 111 -19.11 -3.22 -7.52
C GLN A 111 -18.30 -1.92 -7.33
N PRO A 112 -18.98 -0.75 -7.28
CA PRO A 112 -18.31 0.53 -7.04
C PRO A 112 -17.49 0.57 -5.74
N GLY A 113 -17.91 -0.16 -4.71
CA GLY A 113 -17.21 -0.27 -3.43
C GLY A 113 -15.99 -1.20 -3.44
N TYR A 114 -15.62 -1.82 -4.59
CA TYR A 114 -14.41 -2.62 -4.73
C TYR A 114 -13.39 -1.89 -5.59
N PHE A 115 -12.19 -1.66 -5.05
CA PHE A 115 -11.07 -1.02 -5.74
C PHE A 115 -9.86 -1.94 -5.77
N GLU A 116 -9.38 -2.27 -6.96
CA GLU A 116 -8.24 -3.14 -7.21
C GLU A 116 -7.09 -2.30 -7.76
N ALA A 117 -6.10 -2.01 -6.91
CA ALA A 117 -5.00 -1.08 -7.21
C ALA A 117 -4.17 -1.53 -8.42
N GLY A 118 -3.86 -2.82 -8.52
CA GLY A 118 -3.08 -3.39 -9.61
C GLY A 118 -3.73 -3.29 -11.00
N SER A 119 -5.03 -2.96 -11.07
CA SER A 119 -5.72 -2.74 -12.33
C SER A 119 -5.31 -1.44 -13.05
N PHE A 120 -4.62 -0.53 -12.36
CA PHE A 120 -4.30 0.81 -12.87
C PHE A 120 -2.83 1.01 -13.21
N VAL A 121 -2.04 -0.05 -13.19
CA VAL A 121 -0.58 0.03 -13.40
C VAL A 121 -0.10 -0.97 -14.45
N PRO A 122 1.05 -0.72 -15.09
CA PRO A 122 1.70 -1.72 -15.93
C PRO A 122 2.03 -2.97 -15.12
N ARG A 123 1.75 -4.15 -15.68
CA ARG A 123 1.97 -5.43 -15.01
C ARG A 123 3.31 -6.01 -15.41
N LEU A 124 4.10 -6.42 -14.41
CA LEU A 124 5.33 -7.18 -14.60
C LEU A 124 5.06 -8.67 -14.42
N ASP A 125 5.93 -9.51 -14.93
CA ASP A 125 5.91 -10.97 -14.76
C ASP A 125 4.58 -11.65 -15.07
N VAL A 126 3.88 -11.19 -16.12
CA VAL A 126 2.67 -11.90 -16.58
C VAL A 126 3.08 -13.26 -17.12
N PRO A 127 2.68 -14.38 -16.51
CA PRO A 127 3.11 -15.69 -16.93
C PRO A 127 2.52 -16.07 -18.29
N THR A 128 3.34 -16.63 -19.16
CA THR A 128 2.85 -17.17 -20.46
C THR A 128 2.17 -18.53 -20.31
N LYS A 129 2.44 -19.24 -19.20
CA LYS A 129 1.84 -20.51 -18.83
C LYS A 129 1.61 -20.54 -17.32
N LEU A 130 0.40 -20.95 -16.93
CA LEU A 130 0.08 -21.15 -15.51
C LEU A 130 0.34 -22.62 -15.15
N ASP A 131 1.21 -22.82 -14.18
CA ASP A 131 1.49 -24.12 -13.59
C ASP A 131 1.54 -23.99 -12.06
N ARG A 132 0.61 -24.63 -11.36
CA ARG A 132 0.56 -24.64 -9.91
C ARG A 132 1.77 -25.32 -9.26
N ALA A 133 2.51 -26.14 -10.01
CA ALA A 133 3.76 -26.74 -9.55
C ALA A 133 4.88 -25.70 -9.37
N GLU A 134 4.71 -24.49 -9.89
CA GLU A 134 5.67 -23.38 -9.76
C GLU A 134 5.48 -22.52 -8.50
N GLY A 135 4.63 -22.95 -7.56
CA GLY A 135 4.38 -22.23 -6.30
C GLY A 135 3.31 -21.14 -6.42
N ASP A 136 3.44 -20.06 -5.64
CA ASP A 136 2.50 -18.93 -5.60
C ASP A 136 2.64 -18.05 -6.86
N VAL A 137 2.31 -18.60 -8.02
CA VAL A 137 2.33 -17.90 -9.31
C VAL A 137 1.02 -17.14 -9.51
N HIS A 138 1.11 -15.84 -9.73
CA HIS A 138 -0.02 -14.96 -9.94
C HIS A 138 -0.40 -14.89 -11.43
N ALA A 139 -1.63 -15.32 -11.77
CA ALA A 139 -2.10 -15.42 -13.16
C ALA A 139 -2.09 -14.10 -13.92
N PHE A 140 -2.29 -12.99 -13.21
CA PHE A 140 -2.44 -11.66 -13.82
C PHE A 140 -1.16 -10.82 -13.76
N GLY A 141 -0.03 -11.40 -13.35
CA GLY A 141 1.25 -10.75 -13.19
C GLY A 141 1.62 -10.51 -11.73
N ASN A 142 2.84 -10.04 -11.49
CA ASN A 142 3.36 -9.78 -10.14
C ASN A 142 2.48 -8.76 -9.40
N PRO A 143 1.95 -9.06 -8.20
CA PRO A 143 1.00 -8.19 -7.51
C PRO A 143 1.67 -7.11 -6.66
N HIS A 144 2.99 -7.14 -6.44
CA HIS A 144 3.68 -6.26 -5.49
C HIS A 144 3.91 -4.85 -6.05
N VAL A 145 2.86 -4.29 -6.64
CA VAL A 145 2.86 -3.04 -7.42
C VAL A 145 3.22 -1.80 -6.61
N HIS A 146 3.01 -1.83 -5.30
CA HIS A 146 3.23 -0.71 -4.38
C HIS A 146 4.71 -0.34 -4.22
N LEU A 147 5.62 -1.24 -4.57
CA LEU A 147 7.07 -1.02 -4.45
C LEU A 147 7.67 -0.13 -5.55
N ASN A 148 6.86 0.35 -6.48
CA ASN A 148 7.26 1.37 -7.45
C ASN A 148 6.49 2.67 -7.18
N PRO A 149 7.17 3.80 -6.85
CA PRO A 149 6.49 5.05 -6.53
C PRO A 149 5.71 5.66 -7.71
N HIS A 150 6.06 5.35 -8.95
CA HIS A 150 5.27 5.74 -10.11
C HIS A 150 3.91 5.05 -10.14
N ASN A 151 3.83 3.79 -9.68
CA ASN A 151 2.56 3.08 -9.54
C ASN A 151 1.68 3.74 -8.48
N ILE A 152 2.25 4.13 -7.33
CA ILE A 152 1.52 4.85 -6.27
C ILE A 152 0.92 6.14 -6.82
N ALA A 153 1.66 6.90 -7.66
CA ALA A 153 1.15 8.11 -8.30
C ALA A 153 -0.08 7.82 -9.19
N LEU A 154 -0.02 6.76 -10.01
CA LEU A 154 -1.15 6.36 -10.87
C LEU A 154 -2.35 5.91 -10.05
N ILE A 155 -2.12 5.06 -9.04
CA ILE A 155 -3.16 4.52 -8.18
C ILE A 155 -3.82 5.64 -7.37
N SER A 156 -3.06 6.61 -6.84
CA SER A 156 -3.58 7.72 -6.05
C SER A 156 -4.63 8.54 -6.81
N ALA A 157 -4.39 8.80 -8.09
CA ALA A 157 -5.33 9.53 -8.94
C ALA A 157 -6.65 8.75 -9.16
N GLN A 158 -6.59 7.43 -9.27
CA GLN A 158 -7.78 6.59 -9.45
C GLN A 158 -8.53 6.37 -8.13
N LEU A 159 -7.79 6.21 -7.02
CA LEU A 159 -8.38 6.09 -5.69
C LEU A 159 -9.13 7.36 -5.28
N ALA A 160 -8.57 8.55 -5.53
CA ALA A 160 -9.27 9.81 -5.28
C ALA A 160 -10.60 9.92 -6.07
N LYS A 161 -10.61 9.49 -7.35
CA LYS A 161 -11.84 9.42 -8.15
C LYS A 161 -12.85 8.43 -7.56
N ARG A 162 -12.37 7.29 -7.05
CA ARG A 162 -13.22 6.29 -6.41
C ARG A 162 -13.82 6.82 -5.11
N LEU A 163 -13.04 7.49 -4.27
CA LEU A 163 -13.51 8.16 -3.05
C LEU A 163 -14.59 9.19 -3.38
N ALA A 164 -14.37 10.03 -4.39
CA ALA A 164 -15.35 11.01 -4.87
C ALA A 164 -16.65 10.36 -5.41
N ALA A 165 -16.56 9.19 -6.02
CA ALA A 165 -17.73 8.46 -6.51
C ALA A 165 -18.55 7.81 -5.38
N ILE A 166 -17.89 7.35 -4.31
CA ILE A 166 -18.54 6.74 -3.13
C ILE A 166 -19.14 7.84 -2.22
N ASP A 167 -18.44 8.97 -2.12
CA ASP A 167 -18.81 10.10 -1.27
C ASP A 167 -18.81 11.42 -2.08
N PRO A 168 -19.82 11.66 -2.92
CA PRO A 168 -19.87 12.81 -3.82
C PRO A 168 -19.87 14.17 -3.12
N ALA A 169 -20.41 14.25 -1.89
CA ALA A 169 -20.43 15.49 -1.13
C ALA A 169 -19.03 16.02 -0.78
N ASN A 170 -18.04 15.13 -0.66
CA ASN A 170 -16.66 15.45 -0.39
C ASN A 170 -15.74 15.37 -1.63
N ALA A 171 -16.29 15.28 -2.86
CA ALA A 171 -15.52 15.10 -4.08
C ALA A 171 -14.41 16.17 -4.28
N ALA A 172 -14.74 17.45 -4.02
CA ALA A 172 -13.76 18.55 -4.11
C ALA A 172 -12.63 18.42 -3.09
N PHE A 173 -12.93 17.93 -1.89
CA PHE A 173 -11.93 17.66 -0.85
C PHE A 173 -10.94 16.59 -1.31
N TYR A 174 -11.42 15.45 -1.82
CA TYR A 174 -10.57 14.37 -2.32
C TYR A 174 -9.70 14.82 -3.52
N ALA A 175 -10.26 15.63 -4.41
CA ALA A 175 -9.52 16.17 -5.54
C ALA A 175 -8.38 17.11 -5.09
N ALA A 176 -8.64 17.99 -4.11
CA ALA A 176 -7.64 18.89 -3.55
C ALA A 176 -6.52 18.13 -2.84
N ARG A 177 -6.88 17.12 -2.01
CA ARG A 177 -5.91 16.25 -1.32
C ARG A 177 -5.03 15.50 -2.30
N GLN A 178 -5.61 14.96 -3.38
CA GLN A 178 -4.86 14.25 -4.41
C GLN A 178 -3.89 15.19 -5.14
N ALA A 179 -4.29 16.41 -5.46
CA ALA A 179 -3.41 17.38 -6.12
C ALA A 179 -2.22 17.77 -5.23
N ASP A 180 -2.45 17.98 -3.93
CA ASP A 180 -1.38 18.22 -2.95
C ASP A 180 -0.44 17.01 -2.84
N PHE A 181 -1.00 15.81 -2.64
CA PHE A 181 -0.23 14.57 -2.61
C PHE A 181 0.62 14.39 -3.87
N ALA A 182 0.05 14.56 -5.07
CA ALA A 182 0.76 14.41 -6.33
C ALA A 182 1.95 15.37 -6.46
N THR A 183 1.80 16.59 -5.98
CA THR A 183 2.87 17.62 -5.97
C THR A 183 4.03 17.16 -5.07
N ARG A 184 3.73 16.82 -3.82
CA ARG A 184 4.73 16.36 -2.85
C ARG A 184 5.38 15.03 -3.29
N TRP A 185 4.58 14.10 -3.83
CA TRP A 185 5.04 12.80 -4.28
C TRP A 185 6.00 12.91 -5.47
N THR A 186 5.68 13.78 -6.43
CA THR A 186 6.57 14.06 -7.57
C THR A 186 7.93 14.61 -7.13
N ALA A 187 7.94 15.52 -6.16
CA ALA A 187 9.20 16.03 -5.59
C ALA A 187 9.99 14.94 -4.86
N ALA A 188 9.30 14.07 -4.11
CA ALA A 188 9.92 12.95 -3.41
C ALA A 188 10.49 11.91 -4.39
N MET A 189 9.78 11.55 -5.46
CA MET A 189 10.28 10.64 -6.49
C MET A 189 11.60 11.12 -7.10
N ARG A 190 11.71 12.41 -7.46
CA ARG A 190 12.97 13.00 -7.99
C ARG A 190 14.12 12.88 -6.99
N LYS A 191 13.84 13.12 -5.70
CA LYS A 191 14.81 12.95 -4.61
C LYS A 191 15.30 11.51 -4.54
N TRP A 192 14.37 10.54 -4.50
CA TRP A 192 14.71 9.11 -4.40
C TRP A 192 15.48 8.61 -5.61
N GLU A 193 15.09 8.99 -6.82
CA GLU A 193 15.79 8.61 -8.06
C GLU A 193 17.22 9.15 -8.08
N THR A 194 17.42 10.37 -7.60
CA THR A 194 18.77 10.95 -7.47
C THR A 194 19.61 10.19 -6.43
N GLN A 195 19.02 9.88 -5.27
CA GLN A 195 19.70 9.15 -4.20
C GLN A 195 20.01 7.70 -4.60
N ALA A 196 19.11 7.07 -5.34
CA ALA A 196 19.22 5.69 -5.78
C ALA A 196 20.13 5.48 -7.00
N ALA A 197 20.69 6.53 -7.61
CA ALA A 197 21.55 6.41 -8.79
C ALA A 197 22.70 5.37 -8.63
N PRO A 198 23.34 5.21 -7.44
CA PRO A 198 24.37 4.18 -7.24
C PRO A 198 23.86 2.73 -7.29
N LEU A 199 22.55 2.52 -7.22
CA LEU A 199 21.93 1.19 -7.22
C LEU A 199 21.78 0.61 -8.63
N ARG A 200 21.91 1.43 -9.68
CA ARG A 200 21.73 1.01 -11.06
C ARG A 200 22.72 -0.10 -11.45
N GLY A 201 22.20 -1.22 -11.93
CA GLY A 201 22.97 -2.39 -12.32
C GLY A 201 23.46 -3.27 -11.16
N VAL A 202 23.22 -2.86 -9.90
CA VAL A 202 23.59 -3.67 -8.73
C VAL A 202 22.86 -5.00 -8.77
N ALA A 203 23.63 -6.10 -8.71
CA ALA A 203 23.10 -7.45 -8.65
C ALA A 203 22.78 -7.87 -7.22
N LEU A 204 21.66 -8.56 -7.03
CA LEU A 204 21.22 -9.01 -5.71
C LEU A 204 20.52 -10.37 -5.76
N VAL A 205 20.41 -11.00 -4.59
CA VAL A 205 19.53 -12.14 -4.33
C VAL A 205 18.32 -11.65 -3.55
N GLU A 206 17.12 -12.04 -3.94
CA GLU A 206 15.89 -11.81 -3.18
C GLU A 206 15.56 -13.02 -2.29
N HIS A 207 14.80 -12.80 -1.22
CA HIS A 207 14.23 -13.91 -0.46
C HIS A 207 13.12 -14.58 -1.28
N HIS A 208 12.12 -13.81 -1.68
CA HIS A 208 10.95 -14.16 -2.47
C HIS A 208 10.84 -13.21 -3.66
N ARG A 209 10.25 -13.64 -4.80
CA ARG A 209 10.04 -12.79 -5.98
C ARG A 209 8.96 -11.72 -5.78
N ASN A 210 9.15 -10.86 -4.81
CA ASN A 210 8.21 -9.79 -4.46
C ASN A 210 8.79 -8.37 -4.61
N MET A 211 10.02 -8.24 -5.12
CA MET A 211 10.69 -6.94 -5.27
C MET A 211 10.76 -6.45 -6.72
N GLU A 212 10.16 -7.14 -7.68
CA GLU A 212 10.32 -6.89 -9.12
C GLU A 212 10.02 -5.44 -9.51
N TYR A 213 8.99 -4.82 -8.93
CA TYR A 213 8.68 -3.42 -9.18
C TYR A 213 9.72 -2.46 -8.60
N LEU A 214 10.27 -2.78 -7.43
CA LEU A 214 11.37 -2.04 -6.82
C LEU A 214 12.64 -2.14 -7.68
N LEU A 215 12.99 -3.35 -8.09
CA LEU A 215 14.18 -3.60 -8.92
C LEU A 215 14.07 -2.93 -10.28
N SER A 216 12.91 -3.02 -10.92
CA SER A 216 12.64 -2.35 -12.19
C SER A 216 12.78 -0.81 -12.08
N TRP A 217 12.24 -0.21 -11.02
CA TRP A 217 12.35 1.23 -10.77
C TRP A 217 13.79 1.67 -10.52
N LEU A 218 14.52 0.94 -9.66
CA LEU A 218 15.90 1.29 -9.28
C LEU A 218 16.96 0.87 -10.30
N GLY A 219 16.55 0.09 -11.33
CA GLY A 219 17.48 -0.48 -12.32
C GLY A 219 18.44 -1.51 -11.71
N MET A 220 18.04 -2.20 -10.62
CA MET A 220 18.77 -3.29 -10.00
C MET A 220 18.51 -4.60 -10.74
N ARG A 221 19.35 -5.62 -10.50
CA ARG A 221 19.27 -6.90 -11.21
C ARG A 221 19.24 -8.08 -10.25
N GLN A 222 18.17 -8.85 -10.29
CA GLN A 222 18.09 -10.13 -9.59
C GLN A 222 19.00 -11.15 -10.26
N VAL A 223 19.79 -11.88 -9.47
CA VAL A 223 20.63 -13.00 -9.92
C VAL A 223 20.27 -14.33 -9.26
N GLY A 224 19.29 -14.33 -8.34
CA GLY A 224 18.77 -15.53 -7.69
C GLY A 224 17.74 -15.19 -6.64
N THR A 225 17.07 -16.22 -6.13
CA THR A 225 16.14 -16.16 -5.00
C THR A 225 16.53 -17.17 -3.95
N LEU A 226 16.26 -16.87 -2.67
CA LEU A 226 16.44 -17.87 -1.59
C LEU A 226 15.40 -18.98 -1.73
N GLU A 227 14.14 -18.62 -1.97
CA GLU A 227 13.09 -19.58 -2.26
C GLU A 227 13.29 -20.21 -3.65
N PRO A 228 13.31 -21.53 -3.76
CA PRO A 228 13.44 -22.22 -5.06
C PRO A 228 12.23 -22.03 -5.95
N LYS A 229 11.06 -21.81 -5.34
CA LYS A 229 9.78 -21.44 -5.95
C LYS A 229 9.05 -20.51 -4.99
N PRO A 230 8.24 -19.56 -5.49
CA PRO A 230 7.47 -18.66 -4.63
C PRO A 230 6.67 -19.40 -3.54
N GLY A 231 6.87 -19.00 -2.27
CA GLY A 231 6.20 -19.58 -1.10
C GLY A 231 6.77 -20.92 -0.62
N VAL A 232 7.91 -21.39 -1.17
CA VAL A 232 8.57 -22.65 -0.78
C VAL A 232 9.87 -22.34 -0.05
N GLU A 233 9.95 -22.71 1.22
CA GLU A 233 11.16 -22.54 2.04
C GLU A 233 12.37 -23.25 1.44
N PRO A 234 13.56 -22.60 1.42
CA PRO A 234 14.76 -23.18 0.84
C PRO A 234 15.34 -24.31 1.71
N SER A 235 15.70 -25.42 1.08
CA SER A 235 16.51 -26.44 1.73
C SER A 235 18.00 -26.07 1.80
N ALA A 236 18.77 -26.72 2.67
CA ALA A 236 20.24 -26.51 2.75
C ALA A 236 20.94 -26.82 1.43
N ALA A 237 20.47 -27.81 0.66
CA ALA A 237 21.03 -28.16 -0.63
C ALA A 237 20.80 -27.04 -1.67
N GLN A 238 19.60 -26.45 -1.70
CA GLN A 238 19.26 -25.33 -2.60
C GLN A 238 20.06 -24.06 -2.26
N LEU A 239 20.22 -23.75 -0.98
CA LEU A 239 21.09 -22.65 -0.55
C LEU A 239 22.55 -22.88 -0.94
N GLY A 240 23.04 -24.13 -0.87
CA GLY A 240 24.36 -24.51 -1.34
C GLY A 240 24.54 -24.34 -2.84
N GLN A 241 23.53 -24.70 -3.65
CA GLN A 241 23.52 -24.51 -5.10
C GLN A 241 23.53 -23.01 -5.45
N LEU A 242 22.69 -22.20 -4.76
CA LEU A 242 22.67 -20.74 -4.93
C LEU A 242 24.03 -20.12 -4.61
N LEU A 243 24.67 -20.53 -3.51
CA LEU A 243 26.01 -20.07 -3.14
C LEU A 243 27.04 -20.40 -4.24
N ALA A 244 26.98 -21.58 -4.84
CA ALA A 244 27.87 -21.97 -5.94
C ALA A 244 27.57 -21.13 -7.21
N GLN A 245 26.31 -20.84 -7.51
CA GLN A 245 25.90 -19.96 -8.62
C GLN A 245 26.49 -18.56 -8.46
N LEU A 246 26.53 -18.01 -7.23
CA LEU A 246 27.07 -16.68 -6.95
C LEU A 246 28.58 -16.57 -7.19
N GLN A 247 29.31 -17.69 -7.32
CA GLN A 247 30.71 -17.67 -7.77
C GLN A 247 30.85 -17.26 -9.25
N GLN A 248 29.83 -17.55 -10.06
CA GLN A 248 29.78 -17.22 -11.49
C GLN A 248 29.02 -15.90 -11.75
N GLN A 249 28.02 -15.61 -10.93
CA GLN A 249 27.17 -14.42 -11.03
C GLN A 249 27.10 -13.70 -9.67
N PRO A 250 28.15 -12.92 -9.31
CA PRO A 250 28.22 -12.30 -8.00
C PRO A 250 27.04 -11.36 -7.71
N ALA A 251 26.47 -11.46 -6.51
CA ALA A 251 25.56 -10.50 -5.93
C ALA A 251 26.31 -9.56 -4.98
N ARG A 252 25.78 -8.33 -4.81
CA ARG A 252 26.29 -7.34 -3.87
C ARG A 252 25.57 -7.38 -2.52
N LEU A 253 24.34 -7.90 -2.49
CA LEU A 253 23.53 -8.00 -1.27
C LEU A 253 22.48 -9.12 -1.42
N VAL A 254 21.92 -9.55 -0.28
CA VAL A 254 20.69 -10.33 -0.23
C VAL A 254 19.59 -9.47 0.39
N LEU A 255 18.42 -9.44 -0.24
CA LEU A 255 17.29 -8.57 0.11
C LEU A 255 16.11 -9.40 0.60
N ARG A 256 15.50 -8.97 1.72
CA ARG A 256 14.25 -9.53 2.22
C ARG A 256 13.31 -8.46 2.73
N ALA A 257 12.01 -8.78 2.74
CA ALA A 257 10.99 -8.00 3.42
C ALA A 257 11.05 -8.23 4.95
N ALA A 258 10.57 -7.25 5.71
CA ALA A 258 10.60 -7.30 7.18
C ALA A 258 9.79 -8.48 7.78
N TYR A 259 8.76 -8.96 7.08
CA TYR A 259 7.93 -10.09 7.53
C TYR A 259 8.54 -11.47 7.25
N GLN A 260 9.57 -11.55 6.39
CA GLN A 260 10.19 -12.81 5.99
C GLN A 260 11.21 -13.31 7.01
N ASP A 261 11.34 -14.63 7.15
CA ASP A 261 12.30 -15.28 8.06
C ASP A 261 13.75 -14.93 7.67
N GLU A 262 14.57 -14.67 8.67
CA GLU A 262 15.95 -14.22 8.45
C GLU A 262 16.95 -15.33 8.24
N ARG A 263 16.64 -16.58 8.60
CA ARG A 263 17.62 -17.69 8.66
C ARG A 263 18.31 -17.92 7.34
N ALA A 264 17.57 -17.98 6.23
CA ALA A 264 18.15 -18.22 4.90
C ALA A 264 19.00 -17.04 4.42
N SER A 265 18.52 -15.79 4.60
CA SER A 265 19.26 -14.58 4.23
C SER A 265 20.53 -14.40 5.05
N SER A 266 20.47 -14.65 6.35
CA SER A 266 21.63 -14.60 7.24
C SER A 266 22.67 -15.68 6.90
N TRP A 267 22.21 -16.90 6.60
CA TRP A 267 23.07 -18.00 6.16
C TRP A 267 23.85 -17.65 4.87
N LEU A 268 23.12 -17.13 3.85
CA LEU A 268 23.75 -16.74 2.58
C LEU A 268 24.71 -15.56 2.76
N SER A 269 24.30 -14.54 3.49
CA SER A 269 25.08 -13.33 3.81
C SER A 269 26.46 -13.70 4.38
N GLN A 270 26.48 -14.55 5.40
CA GLN A 270 27.73 -14.99 6.05
C GLN A 270 28.66 -15.73 5.09
N ARG A 271 28.13 -16.64 4.27
CA ARG A 271 28.93 -17.50 3.38
C ARG A 271 29.37 -16.79 2.10
N ALA A 272 28.50 -15.98 1.52
CA ALA A 272 28.82 -15.18 0.34
C ALA A 272 29.58 -13.88 0.69
N ARG A 273 29.67 -13.50 1.98
CA ARG A 273 30.25 -12.25 2.49
C ARG A 273 29.65 -11.00 1.86
N ILE A 274 28.32 -11.01 1.73
CA ILE A 274 27.53 -9.89 1.24
C ILE A 274 26.52 -9.47 2.32
N PRO A 275 26.13 -8.18 2.43
CA PRO A 275 25.17 -7.75 3.43
C PRO A 275 23.77 -8.35 3.20
N ALA A 276 23.10 -8.74 4.30
CA ALA A 276 21.68 -9.02 4.32
C ALA A 276 20.94 -7.71 4.62
N VAL A 277 20.15 -7.25 3.67
CA VAL A 277 19.37 -6.01 3.76
C VAL A 277 17.91 -6.33 4.02
N VAL A 278 17.35 -5.71 5.05
CA VAL A 278 15.92 -5.79 5.38
C VAL A 278 15.27 -4.47 5.02
N ILE A 279 14.30 -4.51 4.11
CA ILE A 279 13.47 -3.33 3.83
C ILE A 279 12.13 -3.43 4.56
N PRO A 280 11.49 -2.30 4.87
CA PRO A 280 10.18 -2.30 5.52
C PRO A 280 9.13 -3.08 4.74
N TYR A 281 9.18 -3.03 3.40
CA TYR A 281 8.25 -3.60 2.45
C TYR A 281 6.90 -2.88 2.39
N THR A 282 6.27 -2.60 3.53
CA THR A 282 5.05 -1.79 3.62
C THR A 282 5.10 -0.83 4.81
N VAL A 283 4.13 0.05 4.89
CA VAL A 283 4.01 1.07 5.94
C VAL A 283 3.80 0.42 7.31
N GLY A 284 4.54 0.88 8.31
CA GLY A 284 4.41 0.43 9.70
C GLY A 284 5.20 -0.82 10.07
N ALA A 285 6.11 -1.29 9.20
CA ALA A 285 6.99 -2.43 9.51
C ALA A 285 8.00 -2.09 10.63
N ASP A 286 8.36 -0.83 10.74
CA ASP A 286 9.21 -0.27 11.79
C ASP A 286 8.90 1.22 12.01
N ASN A 287 9.59 1.84 12.97
CA ASN A 287 9.38 3.25 13.31
C ASN A 287 9.84 4.23 12.21
N GLU A 288 10.67 3.77 11.27
CA GLU A 288 11.20 4.57 10.17
C GLU A 288 10.28 4.57 8.95
N SER A 289 9.32 3.63 8.87
CA SER A 289 8.39 3.43 7.74
C SER A 289 6.92 3.78 8.09
N ARG A 290 6.72 4.86 8.86
CA ARG A 290 5.41 5.25 9.41
C ARG A 290 4.36 5.71 8.39
N ASP A 291 4.77 6.12 7.21
CA ASP A 291 3.94 6.57 6.09
C ASP A 291 4.59 6.19 4.74
N LEU A 292 3.91 6.48 3.63
CA LEU A 292 4.41 6.14 2.30
C LEU A 292 5.72 6.85 1.94
N PHE A 293 5.89 8.12 2.32
CA PHE A 293 7.13 8.85 2.04
C PHE A 293 8.29 8.25 2.83
N ALA A 294 8.08 7.99 4.10
CA ALA A 294 9.05 7.36 4.99
C ALA A 294 9.41 5.93 4.54
N LEU A 295 8.45 5.17 4.02
CA LEU A 295 8.68 3.84 3.44
C LEU A 295 9.73 3.88 2.33
N PHE A 296 9.57 4.79 1.36
CA PHE A 296 10.52 4.92 0.25
C PHE A 296 11.83 5.57 0.67
N ASP A 297 11.82 6.57 1.55
CA ASP A 297 13.03 7.16 2.13
C ASP A 297 13.90 6.08 2.79
N THR A 298 13.30 5.27 3.67
CA THR A 298 14.00 4.19 4.39
C THR A 298 14.49 3.09 3.43
N THR A 299 13.68 2.70 2.46
CA THR A 299 14.04 1.68 1.46
C THR A 299 15.26 2.13 0.65
N VAL A 300 15.23 3.32 0.08
CA VAL A 300 16.35 3.87 -0.72
C VAL A 300 17.60 4.04 0.15
N GLN A 301 17.44 4.54 1.38
CA GLN A 301 18.55 4.73 2.32
C GLN A 301 19.24 3.40 2.65
N ARG A 302 18.50 2.37 3.05
CA ARG A 302 19.05 1.05 3.42
C ARG A 302 19.77 0.40 2.26
N LEU A 303 19.19 0.43 1.06
CA LEU A 303 19.80 -0.12 -0.14
C LEU A 303 21.10 0.62 -0.53
N THR A 304 21.07 1.96 -0.52
CA THR A 304 22.26 2.76 -0.88
C THR A 304 23.39 2.64 0.14
N GLN A 305 23.08 2.45 1.43
CA GLN A 305 24.07 2.18 2.46
C GLN A 305 24.74 0.81 2.29
N ALA A 306 23.96 -0.20 1.88
CA ALA A 306 24.46 -1.57 1.73
C ALA A 306 25.42 -1.77 0.54
N VAL A 307 25.44 -0.86 -0.43
CA VAL A 307 26.32 -0.97 -1.62
C VAL A 307 27.56 -0.04 -1.58
N LYS A 308 27.69 0.75 -0.50
CA LYS A 308 28.90 1.53 -0.23
C LYS A 308 30.05 0.61 0.17
#